data_48f6041c33b3aaf2afe44d80837ea6d9
#
_entry.id   48f6041c33b3aaf2afe44d80837ea6d9
#
_cell.length_a   1.000
_cell.length_b   1.000
_cell.length_c   1.000
_cell.angle_alpha   90.00
_cell.angle_beta   90.00
_cell.angle_gamma   90.00
#
_symmetry.space_group_name_H-M   'P 1'
#
loop_
_entity.id
_entity.type
_entity.pdbx_description
1 polymer ?
#
loop_
_entity_poly.entity_id
_entity_poly.type
_entity_poly.pdbx_seq_one_letter_code
_entity_poly.pdbx_strand_id
1 'polypeptide(L)'
;RRGIDAAQGDYLVFLDSDDAWMPDCLQTLQTVIHNNAPDMVLYAGRVIREGSGGAQMIGHVFESEQWLTVSLMKEMLISGDELNSLWLKAFRRELFFGDDTDYSSLAGVHCGEDKVQLFYPLTQAANILYIPNCLYSYYYRADSTVHSFDVRDISRKLSQEMFSVLSLYMERWGMNDRRHQQLLALYQLRMYLSVYFGVRKSCATARERQILRKYPWGGIEKQWRPYYREIRCRLSVCERIKLLAAALRL
;
A
#
# COMPACT_ATOMS: atom_id res chain seq x y z
N ARG A 1 2.99 9.37 -14.25
CA ARG A 1 3.29 10.79 -14.40
C ARG A 1 2.67 11.37 -15.68
N ARG A 2 2.91 10.79 -16.88
CA ARG A 2 2.40 11.34 -18.16
C ARG A 2 0.89 11.59 -18.17
N GLY A 3 0.08 10.70 -17.60
CA GLY A 3 -1.37 10.88 -17.50
C GLY A 3 -1.76 12.04 -16.60
N ILE A 4 -1.08 12.22 -15.47
CA ILE A 4 -1.27 13.34 -14.54
C ILE A 4 -0.95 14.67 -15.26
N ASP A 5 0.18 14.72 -15.98
CA ASP A 5 0.64 15.94 -16.68
C ASP A 5 -0.30 16.29 -17.86
N ALA A 6 -0.93 15.30 -18.51
CA ALA A 6 -1.85 15.49 -19.63
C ALA A 6 -3.30 15.81 -19.21
N ALA A 7 -3.66 15.52 -17.97
CA ALA A 7 -5.02 15.70 -17.48
C ALA A 7 -5.39 17.19 -17.37
N GLN A 8 -6.64 17.53 -17.73
CA GLN A 8 -7.15 18.91 -17.75
C GLN A 8 -8.27 19.15 -16.72
N GLY A 9 -8.82 18.07 -16.12
CA GLY A 9 -9.87 18.19 -15.11
C GLY A 9 -9.33 18.72 -13.77
N ASP A 10 -10.23 19.23 -12.94
CA ASP A 10 -9.90 19.73 -11.59
C ASP A 10 -9.58 18.57 -10.63
N TYR A 11 -10.15 17.39 -10.89
CA TYR A 11 -9.88 16.18 -10.13
C TYR A 11 -9.36 15.06 -11.02
N LEU A 12 -8.50 14.22 -10.44
CA LEU A 12 -7.94 13.01 -11.04
C LEU A 12 -8.53 11.77 -10.39
N VAL A 13 -8.93 10.82 -11.20
CA VAL A 13 -9.27 9.46 -10.79
C VAL A 13 -8.46 8.48 -11.62
N PHE A 14 -8.08 7.36 -11.01
CA PHE A 14 -7.20 6.37 -11.64
C PHE A 14 -8.00 5.10 -11.96
N LEU A 15 -7.76 4.54 -13.12
CA LEU A 15 -8.36 3.28 -13.57
C LEU A 15 -7.26 2.41 -14.17
N ASP A 16 -7.06 1.22 -13.60
CA ASP A 16 -6.17 0.23 -14.17
C ASP A 16 -6.81 -0.38 -15.43
N SER A 17 -5.99 -0.72 -16.41
CA SER A 17 -6.44 -1.13 -17.76
C SER A 17 -7.25 -2.42 -17.78
N ASP A 18 -7.18 -3.21 -16.71
CA ASP A 18 -7.87 -4.51 -16.55
C ASP A 18 -9.01 -4.47 -15.53
N ASP A 19 -9.36 -3.28 -15.03
CA ASP A 19 -10.41 -3.05 -14.04
C ASP A 19 -11.57 -2.22 -14.59
N ALA A 20 -12.58 -1.95 -13.76
CA ALA A 20 -13.72 -1.12 -14.14
C ALA A 20 -14.24 -0.27 -12.98
N TRP A 21 -14.71 0.94 -13.29
CA TRP A 21 -15.55 1.70 -12.37
C TRP A 21 -16.97 1.12 -12.29
N MET A 22 -17.60 1.30 -11.13
CA MET A 22 -19.04 1.07 -11.04
C MET A 22 -19.81 2.10 -11.90
N PRO A 23 -20.98 1.75 -12.44
CA PRO A 23 -21.72 2.62 -13.37
C PRO A 23 -22.00 4.02 -12.84
N ASP A 24 -22.19 4.17 -11.53
CA ASP A 24 -22.50 5.43 -10.83
C ASP A 24 -21.25 6.14 -10.26
N CYS A 25 -20.05 5.60 -10.50
CA CYS A 25 -18.82 6.10 -9.90
C CYS A 25 -18.63 7.60 -10.15
N LEU A 26 -18.61 8.04 -11.40
CA LEU A 26 -18.33 9.42 -11.74
C LEU A 26 -19.43 10.37 -11.26
N GLN A 27 -20.70 9.95 -11.31
CA GLN A 27 -21.82 10.74 -10.81
C GLN A 27 -21.76 10.91 -9.30
N THR A 28 -21.46 9.83 -8.57
CA THR A 28 -21.28 9.88 -7.10
C THR A 28 -20.14 10.81 -6.73
N LEU A 29 -18.97 10.64 -7.36
CA LEU A 29 -17.80 11.50 -7.11
C LEU A 29 -18.11 12.98 -7.44
N GLN A 30 -18.77 13.25 -8.56
CA GLN A 30 -19.16 14.62 -8.92
C GLN A 30 -20.06 15.26 -7.85
N THR A 31 -21.03 14.51 -7.35
CA THR A 31 -21.95 15.00 -6.29
C THR A 31 -21.19 15.29 -5.00
N VAL A 32 -20.33 14.36 -4.58
CA VAL A 32 -19.51 14.50 -3.36
C VAL A 32 -18.56 15.69 -3.47
N ILE A 33 -17.87 15.82 -4.60
CA ILE A 33 -16.93 16.91 -4.85
C ILE A 33 -17.64 18.27 -4.88
N HIS A 34 -18.79 18.34 -5.57
CA HIS A 34 -19.57 19.58 -5.66
C HIS A 34 -20.05 20.06 -4.29
N ASN A 35 -20.50 19.15 -3.44
CA ASN A 35 -21.07 19.48 -2.13
C ASN A 35 -20.01 19.80 -1.07
N ASN A 36 -18.82 19.17 -1.14
CA ASN A 36 -17.85 19.16 -0.05
C ASN A 36 -16.51 19.79 -0.42
N ALA A 37 -16.18 19.90 -1.71
CA ALA A 37 -14.90 20.39 -2.24
C ALA A 37 -13.65 19.81 -1.54
N PRO A 38 -13.56 18.47 -1.28
CA PRO A 38 -12.43 17.87 -0.59
C PRO A 38 -11.16 17.91 -1.47
N ASP A 39 -9.99 17.88 -0.85
CA ASP A 39 -8.75 17.70 -1.59
C ASP A 39 -8.58 16.26 -2.09
N MET A 40 -9.06 15.32 -1.28
CA MET A 40 -9.08 13.90 -1.62
C MET A 40 -10.40 13.26 -1.21
N VAL A 41 -10.93 12.36 -2.06
CA VAL A 41 -12.03 11.45 -1.72
C VAL A 41 -11.48 10.03 -1.72
N LEU A 42 -11.71 9.29 -0.64
CA LEU A 42 -11.44 7.86 -0.54
C LEU A 42 -12.76 7.10 -0.66
N TYR A 43 -12.76 6.00 -1.38
CA TYR A 43 -13.95 5.16 -1.55
C TYR A 43 -13.59 3.69 -1.56
N ALA A 44 -14.60 2.84 -1.41
CA ALA A 44 -14.43 1.39 -1.44
C ALA A 44 -14.49 0.82 -2.85
N GLY A 45 -13.97 -0.39 -3.00
CA GLY A 45 -14.10 -1.23 -4.18
C GLY A 45 -14.47 -2.66 -3.82
N ARG A 46 -14.63 -3.49 -4.83
CA ARG A 46 -14.88 -4.93 -4.68
C ARG A 46 -13.93 -5.74 -5.54
N VAL A 47 -13.54 -6.91 -5.05
CA VAL A 47 -12.77 -7.89 -5.81
C VAL A 47 -13.73 -8.81 -6.57
N ILE A 48 -13.56 -8.90 -7.88
CA ILE A 48 -14.28 -9.81 -8.76
C ILE A 48 -13.37 -11.01 -9.03
N ARG A 49 -13.83 -12.21 -8.69
CA ARG A 49 -13.13 -13.48 -8.99
C ARG A 49 -14.02 -14.37 -9.82
N GLU A 50 -13.48 -14.93 -10.91
CA GLU A 50 -14.20 -15.91 -11.69
C GLU A 50 -14.62 -17.11 -10.81
N GLY A 51 -15.89 -17.51 -10.93
CA GLY A 51 -16.44 -18.67 -10.21
C GLY A 51 -16.73 -18.47 -8.72
N SER A 52 -16.48 -17.27 -8.14
CA SER A 52 -16.85 -16.99 -6.76
C SER A 52 -18.19 -16.24 -6.69
N GLY A 53 -19.16 -16.80 -5.97
CA GLY A 53 -20.49 -16.17 -5.77
C GLY A 53 -20.52 -14.98 -4.81
N GLY A 54 -19.38 -14.52 -4.28
CA GLY A 54 -19.28 -13.42 -3.33
C GLY A 54 -18.25 -12.37 -3.71
N ALA A 55 -18.58 -11.09 -3.52
CA ALA A 55 -17.64 -9.99 -3.69
C ALA A 55 -16.95 -9.67 -2.35
N GLN A 56 -15.62 -9.72 -2.34
CA GLN A 56 -14.84 -9.24 -1.20
C GLN A 56 -14.66 -7.73 -1.32
N MET A 57 -15.08 -6.98 -0.31
CA MET A 57 -14.86 -5.53 -0.26
C MET A 57 -13.39 -5.22 0.02
N ILE A 58 -12.88 -4.14 -0.60
CA ILE A 58 -11.55 -3.57 -0.41
C ILE A 58 -11.64 -2.07 -0.21
N GLY A 59 -10.74 -1.49 0.58
CA GLY A 59 -10.79 -0.07 0.93
C GLY A 59 -11.99 0.33 1.80
N HIS A 60 -12.79 -0.64 2.27
CA HIS A 60 -13.92 -0.41 3.17
C HIS A 60 -13.40 -0.38 4.61
N VAL A 61 -12.88 0.78 5.02
CA VAL A 61 -12.19 0.95 6.32
C VAL A 61 -13.08 1.57 7.40
N PHE A 62 -14.20 2.20 7.00
CA PHE A 62 -15.18 2.79 7.90
C PHE A 62 -16.60 2.52 7.39
N GLU A 63 -17.58 2.43 8.29
CA GLU A 63 -18.98 2.10 7.97
C GLU A 63 -19.78 3.30 7.40
N SER A 64 -19.32 4.52 7.62
CA SER A 64 -20.03 5.73 7.22
C SER A 64 -19.11 6.78 6.61
N GLU A 65 -19.70 7.70 5.87
CA GLU A 65 -19.02 8.90 5.37
C GLU A 65 -18.46 9.71 6.55
N GLN A 66 -17.19 10.11 6.42
CA GLN A 66 -16.52 10.93 7.42
C GLN A 66 -15.30 11.67 6.88
N TRP A 67 -15.02 12.81 7.49
CA TRP A 67 -13.78 13.52 7.30
C TRP A 67 -12.64 12.83 8.04
N LEU A 68 -11.52 12.62 7.35
CA LEU A 68 -10.30 12.06 7.91
C LEU A 68 -9.29 13.16 8.14
N THR A 69 -8.56 13.08 9.25
CA THR A 69 -7.39 13.94 9.42
C THR A 69 -6.25 13.45 8.51
N VAL A 70 -5.50 14.38 7.97
CA VAL A 70 -4.32 14.07 7.16
C VAL A 70 -3.30 13.24 7.98
N SER A 71 -3.19 13.53 9.29
CA SER A 71 -2.35 12.77 10.21
C SER A 71 -2.75 11.29 10.29
N LEU A 72 -4.06 11.00 10.42
CA LEU A 72 -4.56 9.63 10.42
C LEU A 72 -4.21 8.90 9.11
N MET A 73 -4.41 9.55 7.97
CA MET A 73 -4.09 8.97 6.68
C MET A 73 -2.58 8.67 6.54
N LYS A 74 -1.71 9.58 7.01
CA LYS A 74 -0.25 9.38 7.05
C LYS A 74 0.11 8.19 7.94
N GLU A 75 -0.47 8.07 9.15
CA GLU A 75 -0.25 6.93 10.03
C GLU A 75 -0.71 5.60 9.40
N MET A 76 -1.83 5.57 8.70
CA MET A 76 -2.30 4.39 8.00
C MET A 76 -1.31 3.96 6.90
N LEU A 77 -0.74 4.90 6.15
CA LEU A 77 0.31 4.60 5.18
C LEU A 77 1.63 4.12 5.84
N ILE A 78 2.00 4.65 7.00
CA ILE A 78 3.18 4.19 7.74
C ILE A 78 3.00 2.77 8.26
N SER A 79 1.78 2.38 8.64
CA SER A 79 1.49 1.13 9.35
C SER A 79 1.08 -0.05 8.47
N GLY A 80 0.71 0.18 7.19
CA GLY A 80 0.20 -0.88 6.32
C GLY A 80 -0.14 -0.45 4.90
N ASP A 81 -0.85 -1.33 4.18
CA ASP A 81 -1.18 -1.18 2.76
C ASP A 81 -2.69 -0.99 2.48
N GLU A 82 -3.52 -0.84 3.51
CA GLU A 82 -4.99 -0.83 3.36
C GLU A 82 -5.50 0.32 2.49
N LEU A 83 -4.76 1.43 2.46
CA LEU A 83 -5.10 2.63 1.67
C LEU A 83 -4.01 3.03 0.67
N ASN A 84 -3.18 2.10 0.22
CA ASN A 84 -2.04 2.39 -0.65
C ASN A 84 -2.39 2.57 -2.14
N SER A 85 -3.56 2.11 -2.60
CA SER A 85 -3.95 2.17 -4.01
C SER A 85 -4.34 3.57 -4.46
N LEU A 86 -3.95 3.96 -5.67
CA LEU A 86 -4.41 5.21 -6.31
C LEU A 86 -5.86 5.10 -6.80
N TRP A 87 -6.25 3.93 -7.29
CA TRP A 87 -7.53 3.69 -7.95
C TRP A 87 -8.76 3.66 -7.01
N LEU A 88 -8.59 3.68 -5.68
CA LEU A 88 -9.67 3.91 -4.70
C LEU A 88 -9.74 5.37 -4.22
N LYS A 89 -9.27 6.31 -5.03
CA LYS A 89 -9.21 7.72 -4.65
C LYS A 89 -9.50 8.64 -5.82
N ALA A 90 -10.14 9.77 -5.50
CA ALA A 90 -10.16 10.94 -6.34
C ALA A 90 -9.31 12.03 -5.67
N PHE A 91 -8.53 12.77 -6.45
CA PHE A 91 -7.60 13.77 -5.96
C PHE A 91 -7.85 15.11 -6.64
N ARG A 92 -7.81 16.20 -5.93
CA ARG A 92 -7.66 17.52 -6.53
C ARG A 92 -6.32 17.53 -7.31
N ARG A 93 -6.38 17.85 -8.61
CA ARG A 93 -5.23 17.70 -9.53
C ARG A 93 -3.99 18.45 -9.07
N GLU A 94 -4.17 19.65 -8.51
CA GLU A 94 -3.07 20.50 -8.03
C GLU A 94 -2.22 19.89 -6.91
N LEU A 95 -2.72 18.86 -6.20
CA LEU A 95 -1.93 18.12 -5.20
C LEU A 95 -0.69 17.41 -5.78
N PHE A 96 -0.65 17.22 -7.09
CA PHE A 96 0.47 16.54 -7.76
C PHE A 96 1.54 17.49 -8.31
N PHE A 97 1.37 18.80 -8.16
CA PHE A 97 2.29 19.79 -8.70
C PHE A 97 3.33 20.22 -7.68
N GLY A 98 4.57 20.46 -8.17
CA GLY A 98 5.67 20.94 -7.34
C GLY A 98 6.41 19.86 -6.55
N ASP A 99 6.20 18.57 -6.86
CA ASP A 99 6.94 17.48 -6.23
C ASP A 99 8.42 17.50 -6.70
N ASP A 100 9.32 17.80 -5.79
CA ASP A 100 10.78 17.84 -5.95
C ASP A 100 11.49 16.56 -5.49
N THR A 101 10.71 15.52 -5.12
CA THR A 101 11.27 14.26 -4.61
C THR A 101 11.99 13.50 -5.71
N ASP A 102 13.24 13.12 -5.45
CA ASP A 102 13.98 12.22 -6.34
C ASP A 102 13.48 10.78 -6.22
N TYR A 103 12.79 10.32 -7.24
CA TYR A 103 12.30 8.95 -7.38
C TYR A 103 13.21 8.05 -8.22
N SER A 104 14.43 8.45 -8.52
CA SER A 104 15.35 7.68 -9.37
C SER A 104 15.64 6.28 -8.81
N SER A 105 15.69 6.14 -7.48
CA SER A 105 15.87 4.87 -6.79
C SER A 105 14.71 3.88 -7.00
N LEU A 106 13.55 4.36 -7.44
CA LEU A 106 12.36 3.55 -7.70
C LEU A 106 12.26 3.09 -9.16
N ALA A 107 13.23 3.43 -10.02
CA ALA A 107 13.24 3.00 -11.40
C ALA A 107 13.27 1.46 -11.48
N GLY A 108 12.20 0.86 -12.04
CA GLY A 108 12.03 -0.60 -12.13
C GLY A 108 11.43 -1.27 -10.89
N VAL A 109 11.04 -0.52 -9.86
CA VAL A 109 10.23 -1.03 -8.74
C VAL A 109 8.79 -1.18 -9.22
N HIS A 110 8.20 -2.38 -9.03
CA HIS A 110 6.83 -2.70 -9.42
C HIS A 110 5.99 -3.18 -8.22
N CYS A 111 6.41 -2.84 -6.99
CA CYS A 111 5.67 -3.12 -5.77
C CYS A 111 5.76 -1.92 -4.85
N GLY A 112 4.60 -1.33 -4.51
CA GLY A 112 4.52 -0.16 -3.65
C GLY A 112 4.65 1.18 -4.39
N GLU A 113 4.68 1.18 -5.74
CA GLU A 113 4.71 2.40 -6.57
C GLU A 113 3.50 3.29 -6.34
N ASP A 114 2.31 2.71 -6.22
CA ASP A 114 1.07 3.43 -5.89
C ASP A 114 1.19 4.15 -4.55
N LYS A 115 1.71 3.44 -3.55
CA LYS A 115 1.91 4.01 -2.22
C LYS A 115 2.86 5.20 -2.23
N VAL A 116 3.96 5.09 -2.97
CA VAL A 116 4.93 6.18 -3.09
C VAL A 116 4.29 7.40 -3.77
N GLN A 117 3.46 7.19 -4.79
CA GLN A 117 2.75 8.27 -5.49
C GLN A 117 1.73 8.99 -4.60
N LEU A 118 1.34 8.41 -3.44
CA LEU A 118 0.46 9.05 -2.46
C LEU A 118 1.19 10.02 -1.51
N PHE A 119 2.50 9.88 -1.31
CA PHE A 119 3.20 10.62 -0.26
C PHE A 119 3.18 12.12 -0.50
N TYR A 120 3.47 12.57 -1.72
CA TYR A 120 3.48 13.98 -2.03
C TYR A 120 2.07 14.61 -2.02
N PRO A 121 1.06 14.06 -2.73
CA PRO A 121 -0.31 14.56 -2.65
C PRO A 121 -0.83 14.65 -1.20
N LEU A 122 -0.52 13.66 -0.37
CA LEU A 122 -0.92 13.66 1.02
C LEU A 122 -0.19 14.72 1.87
N THR A 123 0.99 15.17 1.42
CA THR A 123 1.70 16.29 2.05
C THR A 123 0.99 17.61 1.78
N GLN A 124 0.37 17.75 0.61
CA GLN A 124 -0.33 18.96 0.17
C GLN A 124 -1.79 19.02 0.61
N ALA A 125 -2.42 17.86 0.85
CA ALA A 125 -3.84 17.79 1.21
C ALA A 125 -4.11 18.36 2.61
N ALA A 126 -5.25 19.03 2.76
CA ALA A 126 -5.79 19.51 4.02
C ALA A 126 -7.10 18.79 4.39
N ASN A 127 -7.92 18.45 3.39
CA ASN A 127 -9.27 17.95 3.57
C ASN A 127 -9.46 16.62 2.85
N ILE A 128 -9.64 15.55 3.62
CA ILE A 128 -9.80 14.17 3.09
C ILE A 128 -11.17 13.66 3.51
N LEU A 129 -12.01 13.32 2.53
CA LEU A 129 -13.33 12.74 2.77
C LEU A 129 -13.31 11.25 2.43
N TYR A 130 -13.76 10.42 3.35
CA TYR A 130 -14.05 9.01 3.09
C TYR A 130 -15.53 8.80 2.85
N ILE A 131 -15.88 8.03 1.81
CA ILE A 131 -17.22 7.56 1.54
C ILE A 131 -17.23 6.03 1.45
N PRO A 132 -18.21 5.32 2.08
CA PRO A 132 -18.24 3.86 2.08
C PRO A 132 -18.74 3.26 0.75
N ASN A 133 -19.04 4.09 -0.26
CA ASN A 133 -19.55 3.67 -1.56
C ASN A 133 -18.55 2.77 -2.27
N CYS A 134 -19.04 1.62 -2.77
CA CYS A 134 -18.26 0.75 -3.62
C CYS A 134 -18.28 1.29 -5.07
N LEU A 135 -17.21 1.96 -5.48
CA LEU A 135 -17.15 2.64 -6.78
C LEU A 135 -16.20 1.98 -7.78
N TYR A 136 -15.51 0.91 -7.40
CA TYR A 136 -14.49 0.25 -8.20
C TYR A 136 -14.66 -1.27 -8.19
N SER A 137 -14.40 -1.92 -9.34
CA SER A 137 -14.36 -3.36 -9.51
C SER A 137 -12.96 -3.80 -9.92
N TYR A 138 -12.25 -4.41 -8.98
CA TYR A 138 -10.93 -5.00 -9.18
C TYR A 138 -11.09 -6.45 -9.68
N TYR A 139 -10.64 -6.74 -10.89
CA TYR A 139 -10.71 -8.08 -11.48
C TYR A 139 -9.47 -8.90 -11.07
N TYR A 140 -9.66 -9.83 -10.15
CA TYR A 140 -8.59 -10.72 -9.69
C TYR A 140 -8.11 -11.64 -10.81
N ARG A 141 -6.81 -11.60 -11.10
CA ARG A 141 -6.13 -12.51 -12.02
C ARG A 141 -5.08 -13.31 -11.29
N ALA A 142 -5.10 -14.64 -11.46
CA ALA A 142 -4.14 -15.53 -10.79
C ALA A 142 -2.69 -15.32 -11.28
N ASP A 143 -2.51 -14.84 -12.51
CA ASP A 143 -1.23 -14.53 -13.16
C ASP A 143 -0.71 -13.11 -12.88
N SER A 144 -1.44 -12.31 -12.08
CA SER A 144 -1.01 -10.98 -11.69
C SER A 144 0.33 -11.01 -10.96
N THR A 145 1.20 -10.04 -11.27
CA THR A 145 2.51 -9.88 -10.62
C THR A 145 2.40 -9.68 -9.10
N VAL A 146 1.29 -9.10 -8.62
CA VAL A 146 1.03 -8.92 -7.18
C VAL A 146 0.88 -10.26 -6.46
N HIS A 147 0.31 -11.27 -7.11
CA HIS A 147 0.02 -12.58 -6.52
C HIS A 147 1.10 -13.62 -6.76
N SER A 148 2.05 -13.36 -7.67
CA SER A 148 3.18 -14.26 -7.91
C SER A 148 4.28 -14.04 -6.87
N PHE A 149 4.83 -15.13 -6.32
CA PHE A 149 6.00 -15.11 -5.44
C PHE A 149 7.08 -16.00 -6.02
N ASP A 150 8.13 -15.39 -6.57
CA ASP A 150 9.31 -16.09 -7.07
C ASP A 150 10.51 -15.78 -6.16
N VAL A 151 11.37 -16.77 -5.95
CA VAL A 151 12.60 -16.61 -5.18
C VAL A 151 13.55 -15.57 -5.79
N ARG A 152 13.42 -15.28 -7.09
CA ARG A 152 14.17 -14.26 -7.82
C ARG A 152 13.66 -12.83 -7.56
N ASP A 153 12.43 -12.71 -7.10
CA ASP A 153 11.75 -11.41 -6.89
C ASP A 153 11.73 -10.97 -5.42
N ILE A 154 12.44 -11.67 -4.52
CA ILE A 154 12.43 -11.34 -3.08
C ILE A 154 12.75 -9.87 -2.83
N SER A 155 13.83 -9.35 -3.42
CA SER A 155 14.24 -7.94 -3.23
C SER A 155 13.14 -6.98 -3.67
N ARG A 156 12.54 -7.23 -4.84
CA ARG A 156 11.45 -6.43 -5.40
C ARG A 156 10.22 -6.44 -4.49
N LYS A 157 9.83 -7.63 -4.00
CA LYS A 157 8.67 -7.80 -3.11
C LYS A 157 8.88 -7.18 -1.73
N LEU A 158 10.12 -7.02 -1.28
CA LEU A 158 10.44 -6.39 0.01
C LEU A 158 10.38 -4.86 -0.03
N SER A 159 10.32 -4.27 -1.22
CA SER A 159 10.09 -2.83 -1.43
C SER A 159 11.00 -1.92 -0.57
N GLN A 160 12.30 -2.26 -0.47
CA GLN A 160 13.27 -1.50 0.35
C GLN A 160 13.34 -0.03 -0.05
N GLU A 161 13.29 0.22 -1.35
CA GLU A 161 13.31 1.55 -1.95
C GLU A 161 12.08 2.36 -1.53
N MET A 162 10.90 1.73 -1.52
CA MET A 162 9.66 2.34 -1.02
C MET A 162 9.79 2.74 0.45
N PHE A 163 10.35 1.87 1.29
CA PHE A 163 10.59 2.19 2.71
C PHE A 163 11.59 3.33 2.89
N SER A 164 12.60 3.46 2.01
CA SER A 164 13.54 4.58 2.03
C SER A 164 12.83 5.91 1.73
N VAL A 165 11.98 5.93 0.71
CA VAL A 165 11.18 7.11 0.38
C VAL A 165 10.15 7.41 1.48
N LEU A 166 9.50 6.38 2.04
CA LEU A 166 8.58 6.56 3.17
C LEU A 166 9.27 7.21 4.37
N SER A 167 10.50 6.77 4.71
CA SER A 167 11.27 7.36 5.80
C SER A 167 11.57 8.84 5.57
N LEU A 168 11.90 9.24 4.33
CA LEU A 168 12.08 10.64 3.96
C LEU A 168 10.79 11.45 4.18
N TYR A 169 9.64 10.91 3.77
CA TYR A 169 8.37 11.59 3.99
C TYR A 169 7.95 11.61 5.46
N MET A 170 8.26 10.58 6.24
CA MET A 170 8.03 10.61 7.68
C MET A 170 8.79 11.76 8.37
N GLU A 171 10.02 12.05 7.93
CA GLU A 171 10.78 13.23 8.41
C GLU A 171 10.10 14.53 7.98
N ARG A 172 9.72 14.67 6.70
CA ARG A 172 8.99 15.84 6.17
C ARG A 172 7.66 16.08 6.91
N TRP A 173 7.00 15.02 7.35
CA TRP A 173 5.72 15.08 8.09
C TRP A 173 5.92 15.29 9.60
N GLY A 174 7.14 15.28 10.12
CA GLY A 174 7.40 15.32 11.56
C GLY A 174 6.95 14.06 12.31
N MET A 175 6.86 12.92 11.59
CA MET A 175 6.39 11.62 12.10
C MET A 175 7.53 10.61 12.21
N ASN A 176 8.68 11.03 12.75
CA ASN A 176 9.84 10.18 12.94
C ASN A 176 10.13 9.84 14.42
N ASP A 177 9.20 10.17 15.33
CA ASP A 177 9.31 9.80 16.74
C ASP A 177 9.18 8.27 16.96
N ARG A 178 9.45 7.84 18.20
CA ARG A 178 9.50 6.41 18.55
C ARG A 178 8.19 5.67 18.23
N ARG A 179 7.04 6.31 18.39
CA ARG A 179 5.73 5.69 18.08
C ARG A 179 5.60 5.39 16.60
N HIS A 180 5.92 6.36 15.74
CA HIS A 180 5.85 6.18 14.28
C HIS A 180 6.91 5.18 13.78
N GLN A 181 8.10 5.17 14.36
CA GLN A 181 9.11 4.16 14.06
C GLN A 181 8.66 2.74 14.43
N GLN A 182 7.90 2.57 15.52
CA GLN A 182 7.29 1.28 15.87
C GLN A 182 6.22 0.84 14.86
N LEU A 183 5.39 1.78 14.34
CA LEU A 183 4.43 1.48 13.27
C LEU A 183 5.13 1.00 12.00
N LEU A 184 6.15 1.72 11.57
CA LEU A 184 6.98 1.35 10.42
C LEU A 184 7.63 -0.02 10.63
N ALA A 185 8.23 -0.27 11.78
CA ALA A 185 8.88 -1.54 12.11
C ALA A 185 7.90 -2.72 12.10
N LEU A 186 6.68 -2.52 12.59
CA LEU A 186 5.62 -3.53 12.54
C LEU A 186 5.22 -3.84 11.09
N TYR A 187 5.07 -2.82 10.26
CA TYR A 187 4.77 -2.99 8.84
C TYR A 187 5.90 -3.73 8.11
N GLN A 188 7.17 -3.33 8.31
CA GLN A 188 8.33 -4.01 7.74
C GLN A 188 8.42 -5.48 8.17
N LEU A 189 8.12 -5.79 9.42
CA LEU A 189 8.07 -7.17 9.91
C LEU A 189 6.97 -7.97 9.21
N ARG A 190 5.77 -7.41 9.06
CA ARG A 190 4.65 -8.07 8.36
C ARG A 190 4.98 -8.31 6.88
N MET A 191 5.56 -7.33 6.21
CA MET A 191 6.05 -7.47 4.83
C MET A 191 7.10 -8.58 4.73
N TYR A 192 8.08 -8.62 5.64
CA TYR A 192 9.08 -9.68 5.71
C TYR A 192 8.42 -11.06 5.82
N LEU A 193 7.48 -11.24 6.75
CA LEU A 193 6.77 -12.51 6.94
C LEU A 193 5.95 -12.89 5.70
N SER A 194 5.25 -11.94 5.10
CA SER A 194 4.45 -12.17 3.89
C SER A 194 5.32 -12.66 2.74
N VAL A 195 6.43 -11.95 2.45
CA VAL A 195 7.35 -12.32 1.37
C VAL A 195 8.05 -13.64 1.64
N TYR A 196 8.58 -13.85 2.86
CA TYR A 196 9.26 -15.11 3.21
C TYR A 196 8.35 -16.31 3.01
N PHE A 197 7.12 -16.29 3.55
CA PHE A 197 6.21 -17.42 3.45
C PHE A 197 5.54 -17.55 2.08
N GLY A 198 5.30 -16.44 1.39
CA GLY A 198 4.82 -16.45 0.01
C GLY A 198 5.82 -17.14 -0.93
N VAL A 199 7.09 -16.71 -0.90
CA VAL A 199 8.16 -17.33 -1.70
C VAL A 199 8.40 -18.79 -1.27
N ARG A 200 8.42 -19.06 0.04
CA ARG A 200 8.59 -20.43 0.53
C ARG A 200 7.52 -21.38 -0.01
N LYS A 201 6.27 -20.94 -0.02
CA LYS A 201 5.15 -21.73 -0.57
C LYS A 201 5.31 -21.99 -2.07
N SER A 202 5.91 -21.06 -2.80
CA SER A 202 6.13 -21.16 -4.25
C SER A 202 7.38 -21.96 -4.62
N CYS A 203 8.32 -22.22 -3.69
CA CYS A 203 9.54 -23.00 -3.95
C CYS A 203 9.24 -24.47 -4.26
N ALA A 204 9.24 -24.83 -5.55
CA ALA A 204 9.02 -26.21 -6.01
C ALA A 204 10.29 -27.06 -5.92
N THR A 205 11.47 -26.49 -6.22
CA THR A 205 12.75 -27.19 -6.35
C THR A 205 13.67 -27.05 -5.12
N ALA A 206 14.60 -27.99 -4.96
CA ALA A 206 15.64 -27.92 -3.93
C ALA A 206 16.55 -26.68 -4.12
N ARG A 207 16.82 -26.29 -5.39
CA ARG A 207 17.61 -25.10 -5.72
C ARG A 207 16.94 -23.82 -5.24
N GLU A 208 15.64 -23.64 -5.47
CA GLU A 208 14.87 -22.49 -5.00
C GLU A 208 14.84 -22.40 -3.48
N ARG A 209 14.62 -23.52 -2.79
CA ARG A 209 14.71 -23.60 -1.32
C ARG A 209 16.10 -23.22 -0.80
N GLN A 210 17.16 -23.57 -1.52
CA GLN A 210 18.52 -23.17 -1.16
C GLN A 210 18.73 -21.66 -1.35
N ILE A 211 18.24 -21.07 -2.44
CA ILE A 211 18.30 -19.62 -2.66
C ILE A 211 17.56 -18.89 -1.54
N LEU A 212 16.33 -19.29 -1.20
CA LEU A 212 15.56 -18.72 -0.12
C LEU A 212 16.31 -18.74 1.22
N ARG A 213 16.93 -19.91 1.57
CA ARG A 213 17.70 -20.05 2.82
C ARG A 213 18.93 -19.16 2.87
N LYS A 214 19.60 -18.95 1.74
CA LYS A 214 20.85 -18.17 1.63
C LYS A 214 20.60 -16.67 1.41
N TYR A 215 19.35 -16.27 1.20
CA TYR A 215 19.02 -14.85 1.01
C TYR A 215 19.46 -14.04 2.26
N PRO A 216 20.01 -12.82 2.08
CA PRO A 216 20.57 -12.02 3.19
C PRO A 216 19.50 -11.32 4.04
N TRP A 217 18.60 -12.09 4.65
CA TRP A 217 17.49 -11.62 5.48
C TRP A 217 17.92 -10.70 6.64
N GLY A 218 19.15 -10.86 7.13
CA GLY A 218 19.67 -10.06 8.23
C GLY A 218 19.69 -8.56 7.98
N GLY A 219 19.84 -8.13 6.72
CA GLY A 219 19.74 -6.72 6.34
C GLY A 219 18.35 -6.13 6.58
N ILE A 220 17.31 -6.93 6.27
CA ILE A 220 15.91 -6.55 6.47
C ILE A 220 15.53 -6.64 7.95
N GLU A 221 15.96 -7.69 8.63
CA GLU A 221 15.69 -7.89 10.05
C GLU A 221 16.25 -6.76 10.92
N LYS A 222 17.35 -6.12 10.52
CA LYS A 222 17.92 -4.96 11.21
C LYS A 222 16.97 -3.76 11.30
N GLN A 223 16.01 -3.64 10.39
CA GLN A 223 15.08 -2.50 10.35
C GLN A 223 14.04 -2.56 11.47
N TRP A 224 13.51 -3.73 11.80
CA TRP A 224 12.46 -3.90 12.80
C TRP A 224 12.93 -4.51 14.12
N ARG A 225 14.04 -5.24 14.16
CA ARG A 225 14.59 -5.86 15.39
C ARG A 225 14.78 -4.90 16.57
N PRO A 226 15.27 -3.66 16.39
CA PRO A 226 15.42 -2.72 17.49
C PRO A 226 14.10 -2.43 18.23
N TYR A 227 12.97 -2.55 17.54
CA TYR A 227 11.63 -2.27 18.04
C TYR A 227 10.85 -3.52 18.43
N TYR A 228 11.43 -4.71 18.29
CA TYR A 228 10.72 -5.97 18.45
C TYR A 228 10.06 -6.13 19.82
N ARG A 229 10.71 -5.70 20.89
CA ARG A 229 10.17 -5.79 22.27
C ARG A 229 8.85 -5.05 22.42
N GLU A 230 8.73 -3.91 21.78
CA GLU A 230 7.56 -3.03 21.82
C GLU A 230 6.45 -3.47 20.87
N ILE A 231 6.80 -3.94 19.67
CA ILE A 231 5.81 -4.31 18.65
C ILE A 231 5.28 -5.74 18.79
N ARG A 232 5.97 -6.62 19.51
CA ARG A 232 5.59 -8.05 19.64
C ARG A 232 4.19 -8.30 20.21
N CYS A 233 3.71 -7.38 21.06
CA CYS A 233 2.36 -7.49 21.62
C CYS A 233 1.26 -7.23 20.56
N ARG A 234 1.59 -6.54 19.47
CA ARG A 234 0.69 -6.27 18.34
C ARG A 234 0.68 -7.39 17.30
N LEU A 235 1.53 -8.41 17.46
CA LEU A 235 1.55 -9.56 16.58
C LEU A 235 0.50 -10.57 17.00
N SER A 236 -0.27 -11.09 16.04
CA SER A 236 -1.16 -12.23 16.23
C SER A 236 -0.36 -13.49 16.58
N VAL A 237 -1.02 -14.49 17.13
CA VAL A 237 -0.41 -15.79 17.41
C VAL A 237 0.20 -16.40 16.14
N CYS A 238 -0.51 -16.32 15.02
CA CYS A 238 -0.03 -16.81 13.72
C CYS A 238 1.25 -16.11 13.28
N GLU A 239 1.33 -14.76 13.39
CA GLU A 239 2.52 -14.00 13.05
C GLU A 239 3.72 -14.35 13.95
N ARG A 240 3.50 -14.60 15.25
CA ARG A 240 4.55 -15.06 16.17
C ARG A 240 5.10 -16.44 15.79
N ILE A 241 4.22 -17.39 15.44
CA ILE A 241 4.62 -18.72 14.98
C ILE A 241 5.41 -18.61 13.67
N LYS A 242 4.92 -17.82 12.71
CA LYS A 242 5.62 -17.56 11.45
C LYS A 242 7.00 -16.95 11.69
N LEU A 243 7.12 -15.99 12.62
CA LEU A 243 8.40 -15.36 12.93
C LEU A 243 9.41 -16.38 13.50
N LEU A 244 8.98 -17.26 14.41
CA LEU A 244 9.84 -18.34 14.92
C LEU A 244 10.28 -19.29 13.80
N ALA A 245 9.37 -19.72 12.94
CA ALA A 245 9.70 -20.58 11.80
C ALA A 245 10.66 -19.88 10.82
N ALA A 246 10.46 -18.61 10.53
CA ALA A 246 11.38 -17.84 9.68
C ALA A 246 12.78 -17.69 10.31
N ALA A 247 12.85 -17.43 11.63
CA ALA A 247 14.12 -17.34 12.36
C ALA A 247 14.91 -18.67 12.34
N LEU A 248 14.20 -19.79 12.38
CA LEU A 248 14.80 -21.14 12.28
C LEU A 248 15.07 -21.54 10.82
N ARG A 249 14.69 -20.72 9.84
CA ARG A 249 14.76 -21.01 8.40
C ARG A 249 14.06 -22.33 8.01
N LEU A 250 12.96 -22.67 8.71
CA LEU A 250 12.14 -23.87 8.50
C LEU A 250 11.22 -23.75 7.29
#